data_5d6e4f12fef4f2e8a63b40c2e4765fcc
#
_entry.id   5d6e4f12fef4f2e8a63b40c2e4765fcc
#
_cell.length_a   1.000
_cell.length_b   1.000
_cell.length_c   1.000
_cell.angle_alpha   90.00
_cell.angle_beta   90.00
_cell.angle_gamma   90.00
#
_symmetry.space_group_name_H-M   'P 1'
#
loop_
_entity.id
_entity.type
_entity.pdbx_description
1 polymer ?
#
loop_
_entity_poly.entity_id
_entity_poly.type
_entity_poly.pdbx_seq_one_letter_code
_entity_poly.pdbx_strand_id
1 'polypeptide(L)'
;MTLHTVTATDAITRLDSFSTIIDARSQREYAEDRVPGAVNWPSLSDEERRLVGTEYTQVSPFVAKKRGAALVAGNIAAHIEREVLDKTKDWQPLVYCWRGGKRRA
;
A
#
# COMPACT_ATOMS: atom_id res chain seq x y z
N MET A 1 14.19 -10.63 -8.79
CA MET A 1 12.85 -10.08 -9.05
C MET A 1 12.95 -8.69 -9.62
N THR A 2 12.19 -8.39 -10.63
CA THR A 2 12.21 -7.10 -11.27
C THR A 2 10.90 -6.37 -10.98
N LEU A 3 11.02 -5.11 -10.56
CA LEU A 3 9.86 -4.28 -10.34
C LEU A 3 9.57 -3.47 -11.59
N HIS A 4 8.33 -3.43 -11.99
CA HIS A 4 7.89 -2.63 -13.13
C HIS A 4 6.81 -1.67 -12.67
N THR A 5 6.87 -0.46 -13.17
CA THR A 5 5.84 0.53 -12.91
C THR A 5 4.92 0.57 -14.12
N VAL A 6 3.61 0.53 -13.88
CA VAL A 6 2.65 0.62 -14.97
C VAL A 6 1.73 1.80 -14.71
N THR A 7 1.18 2.37 -15.78
CA THR A 7 0.22 3.46 -15.62
C THR A 7 -1.10 2.89 -15.15
N ALA A 8 -1.94 3.75 -14.58
CA ALA A 8 -3.27 3.34 -14.13
C ALA A 8 -4.08 2.77 -15.30
N THR A 9 -3.98 3.40 -16.47
CA THR A 9 -4.71 2.91 -17.64
C THR A 9 -4.26 1.51 -18.03
N ASP A 10 -2.94 1.28 -18.08
CA ASP A 10 -2.43 -0.04 -18.42
C ASP A 10 -2.81 -1.07 -17.38
N ALA A 11 -2.76 -0.71 -16.10
CA ALA A 11 -3.13 -1.64 -15.04
C ALA A 11 -4.58 -2.06 -15.17
N ILE A 12 -5.48 -1.10 -15.45
CA ILE A 12 -6.90 -1.39 -15.57
C ILE A 12 -7.19 -2.29 -16.76
N THR A 13 -6.51 -2.04 -17.89
CA THR A 13 -6.76 -2.87 -19.07
C THR A 13 -6.20 -4.28 -18.91
N ARG A 14 -5.27 -4.49 -17.99
CA ARG A 14 -4.65 -5.79 -17.79
C ARG A 14 -4.93 -6.39 -16.41
N LEU A 15 -6.03 -5.97 -15.76
CA LEU A 15 -6.32 -6.44 -14.41
C LEU A 15 -6.35 -7.96 -14.32
N ASP A 16 -6.87 -8.61 -15.32
CA ASP A 16 -7.00 -10.07 -15.31
C ASP A 16 -5.66 -10.78 -15.40
N SER A 17 -4.60 -10.07 -15.78
CA SER A 17 -3.29 -10.69 -15.92
C SER A 17 -2.54 -10.78 -14.60
N PHE A 18 -3.02 -10.13 -13.55
CA PHE A 18 -2.35 -10.15 -12.25
C PHE A 18 -2.94 -11.21 -11.35
N SER A 19 -2.07 -11.92 -10.64
CA SER A 19 -2.51 -12.98 -9.73
C SER A 19 -3.23 -12.42 -8.52
N THR A 20 -2.77 -11.29 -8.02
CA THR A 20 -3.33 -10.66 -6.82
C THR A 20 -3.25 -9.16 -7.02
N ILE A 21 -4.31 -8.45 -6.64
CA ILE A 21 -4.32 -7.00 -6.67
C ILE A 21 -4.26 -6.54 -5.23
N ILE A 22 -3.22 -5.79 -4.89
CA ILE A 22 -2.94 -5.41 -3.51
C ILE A 22 -3.11 -3.92 -3.34
N ASP A 23 -4.00 -3.54 -2.43
CA ASP A 23 -4.23 -2.15 -2.05
C ASP A 23 -3.39 -1.88 -0.82
N ALA A 24 -2.36 -1.05 -0.94
CA ALA A 24 -1.44 -0.75 0.15
C ALA A 24 -1.87 0.45 0.99
N ARG A 25 -3.08 0.97 0.74
CA ARG A 25 -3.60 2.09 1.51
C ARG A 25 -4.12 1.62 2.87
N SER A 26 -4.53 2.55 3.71
CA SER A 26 -5.07 2.20 5.02
C SER A 26 -6.39 1.45 4.89
N GLN A 27 -6.80 0.80 5.97
CA GLN A 27 -8.04 0.04 5.99
C GLN A 27 -9.25 0.92 5.69
N ARG A 28 -9.22 2.16 6.19
CA ARG A 28 -10.33 3.07 5.98
C ARG A 28 -10.49 3.45 4.52
N GLU A 29 -9.39 3.75 3.85
CA GLU A 29 -9.43 4.08 2.44
C GLU A 29 -9.91 2.90 1.62
N TYR A 30 -9.43 1.71 1.95
CA TYR A 30 -9.83 0.49 1.26
C TYR A 30 -11.33 0.24 1.42
N ALA A 31 -11.86 0.49 2.61
CA ALA A 31 -13.28 0.28 2.85
C ALA A 31 -14.15 1.27 2.08
N GLU A 32 -13.65 2.48 1.87
CA GLU A 32 -14.42 3.49 1.16
C GLU A 32 -14.48 3.24 -0.34
N ASP A 33 -13.38 2.78 -0.92
CA ASP A 33 -13.33 2.64 -2.36
C ASP A 33 -12.09 1.84 -2.73
N ARG A 34 -12.22 0.84 -3.59
CA ARG A 34 -11.09 0.00 -3.97
C ARG A 34 -11.32 -0.62 -5.33
N VAL A 35 -10.23 -1.07 -5.94
CA VAL A 35 -10.31 -1.81 -7.19
C VAL A 35 -11.01 -3.14 -6.91
N PRO A 36 -11.96 -3.54 -7.75
CA PRO A 36 -12.65 -4.81 -7.53
C PRO A 36 -11.67 -5.98 -7.43
N GLY A 37 -11.86 -6.81 -6.43
CA GLY A 37 -11.00 -7.96 -6.21
C GLY A 37 -9.72 -7.67 -5.45
N ALA A 38 -9.45 -6.41 -5.11
CA ALA A 38 -8.23 -6.08 -4.39
C ALA A 38 -8.28 -6.56 -2.94
N VAL A 39 -7.12 -6.97 -2.43
CA VAL A 39 -6.98 -7.27 -1.01
C VAL A 39 -6.21 -6.13 -0.36
N ASN A 40 -6.44 -5.92 0.91
CA ASN A 40 -5.82 -4.79 1.63
C ASN A 40 -4.61 -5.25 2.43
N TRP A 41 -3.42 -4.77 2.02
CA TRP A 41 -2.19 -5.00 2.78
C TRP A 41 -1.66 -3.60 3.11
N PRO A 42 -2.18 -2.95 4.14
CA PRO A 42 -1.81 -1.56 4.39
C PRO A 42 -0.36 -1.40 4.78
N SER A 43 0.28 -0.41 4.17
CA SER A 43 1.64 -0.06 4.57
C SER A 43 1.62 0.69 5.90
N LEU A 44 0.51 1.40 6.18
CA LEU A 44 0.26 2.02 7.48
C LEU A 44 -1.21 1.79 7.81
N SER A 45 -1.50 1.40 9.05
CA SER A 45 -2.88 1.30 9.49
C SER A 45 -3.45 2.71 9.69
N ASP A 46 -4.76 2.81 9.87
CA ASP A 46 -5.40 4.10 10.13
C ASP A 46 -4.83 4.73 11.39
N GLU A 47 -4.64 3.93 12.41
CA GLU A 47 -4.09 4.41 13.67
C GLU A 47 -2.67 4.93 13.48
N GLU A 48 -1.86 4.21 12.74
CA GLU A 48 -0.48 4.60 12.49
C GLU A 48 -0.41 5.87 11.64
N ARG A 49 -1.31 6.01 10.65
CA ARG A 49 -1.34 7.22 9.86
C ARG A 49 -1.67 8.43 10.72
N ARG A 50 -2.59 8.26 11.67
CA ARG A 50 -2.94 9.35 12.57
C ARG A 50 -1.76 9.70 13.47
N LEU A 51 -1.06 8.70 13.97
CA LEU A 51 0.10 8.92 14.82
C LEU A 51 1.20 9.69 14.09
N VAL A 52 1.52 9.25 12.86
CA VAL A 52 2.55 9.89 12.07
C VAL A 52 2.13 11.33 11.72
N GLY A 53 0.86 11.53 11.36
CA GLY A 53 0.36 12.86 11.05
C GLY A 53 0.46 13.80 12.23
N THR A 54 0.16 13.30 13.42
CA THR A 54 0.26 14.12 14.63
C THR A 54 1.72 14.48 14.90
N GLU A 55 2.64 13.54 14.74
CA GLU A 55 4.05 13.84 14.92
C GLU A 55 4.54 14.86 13.89
N TYR A 56 4.04 14.78 12.68
CA TYR A 56 4.45 15.69 11.63
C TYR A 56 4.12 17.13 11.98
N THR A 57 2.95 17.36 12.55
CA THR A 57 2.52 18.71 12.88
C THR A 57 2.96 19.18 14.25
N GLN A 58 3.09 18.26 15.22
CA GLN A 58 3.33 18.67 16.60
C GLN A 58 4.75 18.44 17.10
N VAL A 59 5.52 17.61 16.43
CA VAL A 59 6.91 17.38 16.82
C VAL A 59 7.83 17.89 15.71
N SER A 60 7.94 17.17 14.62
CA SER A 60 8.68 17.64 13.46
C SER A 60 8.42 16.74 12.28
N PRO A 61 8.49 17.28 11.05
CA PRO A 61 8.41 16.44 9.86
C PRO A 61 9.51 15.38 9.79
N PHE A 62 10.70 15.71 10.29
CA PHE A 62 11.81 14.77 10.26
C PHE A 62 11.54 13.55 11.13
N VAL A 63 11.06 13.78 12.35
CA VAL A 63 10.73 12.68 13.25
C VAL A 63 9.60 11.84 12.69
N ALA A 64 8.58 12.49 12.14
CA ALA A 64 7.44 11.79 11.56
C ALA A 64 7.86 10.91 10.39
N LYS A 65 8.78 11.39 9.53
CA LYS A 65 9.24 10.60 8.40
C LYS A 65 10.00 9.37 8.85
N LYS A 66 10.81 9.50 9.90
CA LYS A 66 11.56 8.36 10.41
C LYS A 66 10.63 7.32 11.01
N ARG A 67 9.64 7.77 11.78
CA ARG A 67 8.68 6.84 12.38
C ARG A 67 7.84 6.17 11.30
N GLY A 68 7.39 6.96 10.32
CA GLY A 68 6.60 6.43 9.23
C GLY A 68 7.35 5.37 8.44
N ALA A 69 8.63 5.62 8.16
CA ALA A 69 9.44 4.66 7.43
C ALA A 69 9.59 3.35 8.21
N ALA A 70 9.81 3.45 9.53
CA ALA A 70 9.94 2.25 10.35
C ALA A 70 8.65 1.45 10.39
N LEU A 71 7.51 2.13 10.53
CA LEU A 71 6.22 1.46 10.56
C LEU A 71 5.91 0.78 9.22
N VAL A 72 6.17 1.48 8.11
CA VAL A 72 5.94 0.92 6.79
C VAL A 72 6.80 -0.33 6.59
N ALA A 73 8.09 -0.25 6.94
CA ALA A 73 8.99 -1.38 6.78
C ALA A 73 8.51 -2.58 7.61
N GLY A 74 8.10 -2.34 8.83
CA GLY A 74 7.59 -3.40 9.69
C GLY A 74 6.32 -4.04 9.15
N ASN A 75 5.40 -3.22 8.65
CA ASN A 75 4.15 -3.72 8.12
C ASN A 75 4.37 -4.51 6.83
N ILE A 76 5.25 -4.03 5.96
CA ILE A 76 5.56 -4.74 4.73
C ILE A 76 6.20 -6.09 5.05
N ALA A 77 7.13 -6.11 6.01
CA ALA A 77 7.77 -7.36 6.42
C ALA A 77 6.73 -8.36 6.93
N ALA A 78 5.76 -7.88 7.72
CA ALA A 78 4.71 -8.75 8.23
C ALA A 78 3.83 -9.29 7.11
N HIS A 79 3.50 -8.45 6.12
CA HIS A 79 2.70 -8.89 4.98
C HIS A 79 3.44 -9.96 4.18
N ILE A 80 4.73 -9.75 3.95
CA ILE A 80 5.54 -10.71 3.21
C ILE A 80 5.57 -12.04 3.95
N GLU A 81 5.79 -11.99 5.24
CA GLU A 81 5.87 -13.21 6.03
C GLU A 81 4.55 -13.98 6.01
N ARG A 82 3.43 -13.26 6.08
CA ARG A 82 2.13 -13.89 6.15
C ARG A 82 1.62 -14.39 4.81
N GLU A 83 1.88 -13.63 3.74
CA GLU A 83 1.15 -13.81 2.50
C GLU A 83 1.98 -14.20 1.28
N VAL A 84 3.29 -13.98 1.32
CA VAL A 84 4.09 -14.10 0.10
C VAL A 84 4.98 -15.34 0.09
N LEU A 85 5.42 -15.80 1.25
CA LEU A 85 6.41 -16.87 1.30
C LEU A 85 5.95 -18.17 0.65
N ASP A 86 4.65 -18.41 0.60
CA ASP A 86 4.14 -19.64 -0.01
C ASP A 86 3.76 -19.47 -1.49
N LYS A 87 4.04 -18.30 -2.07
CA LYS A 87 3.70 -18.08 -3.46
C LYS A 87 4.76 -18.65 -4.38
N THR A 88 4.33 -19.05 -5.57
CA THR A 88 5.27 -19.56 -6.55
C THR A 88 5.91 -18.40 -7.31
N LYS A 89 6.96 -18.72 -8.09
CA LYS A 89 7.63 -17.69 -8.85
C LYS A 89 6.77 -17.11 -9.96
N ASP A 90 5.67 -17.76 -10.30
CA ASP A 90 4.78 -17.26 -11.35
C ASP A 90 3.76 -16.26 -10.82
N TRP A 91 3.76 -16.04 -9.53
CA TRP A 91 2.83 -15.08 -8.92
C TRP A 91 3.18 -13.66 -9.36
N GLN A 92 2.20 -12.98 -9.92
CA GLN A 92 2.38 -11.62 -10.42
C GLN A 92 1.41 -10.68 -9.73
N PRO A 93 1.83 -10.02 -8.65
CA PRO A 93 0.95 -9.08 -7.96
C PRO A 93 0.98 -7.71 -8.60
N LEU A 94 -0.14 -7.00 -8.49
CA LEU A 94 -0.21 -5.59 -8.80
C LEU A 94 -0.41 -4.88 -7.47
N VAL A 95 0.47 -3.93 -7.14
CA VAL A 95 0.37 -3.18 -5.90
C VAL A 95 0.05 -1.74 -6.25
N TYR A 96 -0.95 -1.16 -5.61
CA TYR A 96 -1.21 0.25 -5.82
C TYR A 96 -1.35 0.98 -4.49
N CYS A 97 -0.99 2.26 -4.52
CA CYS A 97 -1.04 3.11 -3.36
C CYS A 97 -1.58 4.45 -3.81
N TRP A 98 -2.70 4.84 -3.25
CA TRP A 98 -3.29 6.11 -3.61
C TRP A 98 -2.66 7.21 -2.77
N ARG A 99 -2.20 8.24 -3.42
CA ARG A 99 -1.59 9.29 -2.70
C ARG A 99 -2.49 10.39 -2.45
N GLY A 100 -3.41 10.30 -1.66
CA GLY A 100 -4.24 11.37 -1.30
C GLY A 100 -5.22 11.72 -2.38
N GLY A 101 -6.41 11.94 -2.01
CA GLY A 101 -7.45 12.20 -2.95
C GLY A 101 -7.37 13.51 -3.61
N LYS A 102 -6.47 14.28 -3.23
CA LYS A 102 -6.42 15.46 -3.79
C LYS A 102 -6.04 15.40 -5.12
N ARG A 103 -5.56 14.56 -5.46
CA ARG A 103 -5.28 14.65 -6.70
C ARG A 103 -6.28 14.36 -7.43
N ARG A 104 -6.72 14.36 -7.18
CA ARG A 104 -7.54 14.19 -7.76
C ARG A 104 -8.29 14.67 -8.13
N ALA A 105 -8.19 14.75 -8.05
CA ALA A 105 -8.97 15.27 -8.49
C ALA A 105 -8.86 15.64 -9.15
#